data_15ae3d49d26c0aa43d4f68e8430365ad
#
_entry.id   15ae3d49d26c0aa43d4f68e8430365ad
#
_cell.length_a   1.000
_cell.length_b   1.000
_cell.length_c   1.000
_cell.angle_alpha   90.00
_cell.angle_beta   90.00
_cell.angle_gamma   90.00
#
_symmetry.space_group_name_H-M   'P 1'
#
loop_
_entity.id
_entity.type
_entity.pdbx_description
1 polymer ?
#
loop_
_entity_poly.entity_id
_entity_poly.type
_entity_poly.pdbx_seq_one_letter_code
_entity_poly.pdbx_strand_id
1 'polypeptide(L)'
;MANENSGMKSVRFFVAVLLACAIGVSSLQALEKQPASAYHARREALGAKLRGGVAILFAAPEPVLDFMPYRQDSDFYYLTGWNEPGAALMVVGGNGAGEGYKEILFLPTRNLRTELYTGAKMDAATPGVEHATGVDAVAAMAELPAELNKVVAHERRLANDLWTQPESEPARALVEFNATTLGLDAAPAANDVAKLTTPLREVKDEGEFALLKKASEASIAAQRVMMRETKAGVTERTLAGKMTETWFEQGCERPSYAPIVGTGANSTTLHYSANSATLKDGEIMVVDAACEYSMYASDITRTVPVNGHFTARQREIYDIVLGAQKAAIEAFVVGKSTINDRERKDLNSLDTVAYNYINTHGKDLQGQPLGKYWLHGLGHMVGIDVHDPAEYPAVLKPGMVFTIEPGVYIPEEKIGVRIECDFLVGQDGKLVDLDAALPHTADDVEAAMRAQ
;
A
#
# COMPACT_ATOMS: atom_id res chain seq x y z
N MET A 1 -33.56 64.82 4.25
CA MET A 1 -32.59 64.05 3.41
C MET A 1 -31.60 63.37 4.32
N ALA A 2 -31.90 62.22 4.85
CA ALA A 2 -30.99 61.29 5.51
C ALA A 2 -31.75 59.96 5.71
N ASN A 3 -31.40 58.93 4.98
CA ASN A 3 -31.65 57.52 5.30
C ASN A 3 -31.77 56.65 4.04
N GLU A 4 -30.74 56.63 3.20
CA GLU A 4 -30.65 55.57 2.14
C GLU A 4 -29.29 54.82 2.08
N ASN A 5 -28.35 55.11 3.01
CA ASN A 5 -27.01 54.53 2.96
C ASN A 5 -26.75 53.37 3.96
N SER A 6 -27.74 52.97 4.78
CA SER A 6 -27.50 51.86 5.76
C SER A 6 -27.84 50.48 5.22
N GLY A 7 -28.77 50.38 4.28
CA GLY A 7 -29.21 49.08 3.70
C GLY A 7 -28.19 48.45 2.76
N MET A 8 -27.44 49.29 2.01
CA MET A 8 -26.48 48.77 1.02
C MET A 8 -25.16 48.26 1.65
N LYS A 9 -24.77 48.74 2.84
CA LYS A 9 -23.61 48.24 3.57
C LYS A 9 -23.89 46.91 4.24
N SER A 10 -25.11 46.66 4.74
CA SER A 10 -25.48 45.42 5.38
C SER A 10 -25.60 44.26 4.34
N VAL A 11 -26.13 44.53 3.14
CA VAL A 11 -26.24 43.53 2.07
C VAL A 11 -24.86 43.16 1.53
N ARG A 12 -23.94 44.12 1.39
CA ARG A 12 -22.54 43.81 0.98
C ARG A 12 -21.76 43.02 2.01
N PHE A 13 -22.01 43.25 3.31
CA PHE A 13 -21.37 42.49 4.39
C PHE A 13 -21.93 41.06 4.45
N PHE A 14 -23.23 40.85 4.26
CA PHE A 14 -23.82 39.51 4.21
C PHE A 14 -23.39 38.71 2.99
N VAL A 15 -23.26 39.34 1.81
CA VAL A 15 -22.76 38.69 0.60
C VAL A 15 -21.28 38.37 0.71
N ALA A 16 -20.46 39.21 1.36
CA ALA A 16 -19.05 38.94 1.59
C ALA A 16 -18.85 37.84 2.63
N VAL A 17 -19.70 37.71 3.65
CA VAL A 17 -19.66 36.63 4.64
C VAL A 17 -20.15 35.31 4.00
N LEU A 18 -21.15 35.31 3.14
CA LEU A 18 -21.59 34.14 2.38
C LEU A 18 -20.55 33.69 1.36
N LEU A 19 -19.85 34.62 0.68
CA LEU A 19 -18.73 34.25 -0.20
C LEU A 19 -17.50 33.75 0.60
N ALA A 20 -17.21 34.30 1.78
CA ALA A 20 -16.12 33.81 2.64
C ALA A 20 -16.43 32.43 3.24
N CYS A 21 -17.70 32.13 3.53
CA CYS A 21 -18.12 30.77 3.95
C CYS A 21 -18.12 29.76 2.79
N ALA A 22 -18.22 30.21 1.52
CA ALA A 22 -18.16 29.32 0.36
C ALA A 22 -16.73 28.91 -0.04
N ILE A 23 -15.69 29.59 0.49
CA ILE A 23 -14.27 29.27 0.21
C ILE A 23 -13.67 28.35 1.30
N GLY A 24 -14.44 28.03 2.35
CA GLY A 24 -13.99 27.23 3.51
C GLY A 24 -14.56 25.83 3.62
N VAL A 25 -15.28 25.32 2.62
CA VAL A 25 -15.57 23.89 2.52
C VAL A 25 -14.44 23.26 1.71
N SER A 26 -13.29 23.07 2.32
CA SER A 26 -12.42 21.96 1.94
C SER A 26 -13.30 20.74 2.03
N SER A 27 -13.74 20.21 0.89
CA SER A 27 -14.28 18.87 0.83
C SER A 27 -13.26 17.99 1.56
N LEU A 28 -13.64 17.40 2.67
CA LEU A 28 -12.96 16.24 3.21
C LEU A 28 -13.06 15.19 2.10
N GLN A 29 -12.12 15.23 1.15
CA GLN A 29 -11.96 14.15 0.20
C GLN A 29 -11.51 12.96 1.02
N ALA A 30 -12.30 11.91 1.01
CA ALA A 30 -11.99 10.68 1.75
C ALA A 30 -10.63 10.09 1.33
N LEU A 31 -10.19 10.31 0.07
CA LEU A 31 -8.87 9.94 -0.44
C LEU A 31 -8.33 11.06 -1.33
N GLU A 32 -7.02 11.29 -1.26
CA GLU A 32 -6.32 12.11 -2.25
C GLU A 32 -6.16 11.31 -3.55
N LYS A 33 -6.71 11.81 -4.64
CA LYS A 33 -6.66 11.14 -5.94
C LYS A 33 -5.61 11.75 -6.83
N GLN A 34 -4.98 10.93 -7.63
CA GLN A 34 -4.18 11.37 -8.74
C GLN A 34 -5.07 12.00 -9.84
N PRO A 35 -4.52 12.77 -10.77
CA PRO A 35 -5.27 13.26 -11.93
C PRO A 35 -5.89 12.10 -12.73
N ALA A 36 -7.09 12.29 -13.27
CA ALA A 36 -7.80 11.29 -14.08
C ALA A 36 -6.94 10.76 -15.24
N SER A 37 -6.07 11.61 -15.81
CA SER A 37 -5.12 11.22 -16.87
C SER A 37 -4.11 10.15 -16.45
N ALA A 38 -3.74 10.07 -15.17
CA ALA A 38 -2.83 9.03 -14.68
C ALA A 38 -3.51 7.65 -14.74
N TYR A 39 -4.74 7.57 -14.24
CA TYR A 39 -5.54 6.33 -14.32
C TYR A 39 -5.85 5.94 -15.76
N HIS A 40 -6.17 6.91 -16.63
CA HIS A 40 -6.40 6.66 -18.06
C HIS A 40 -5.14 6.08 -18.74
N ALA A 41 -3.97 6.65 -18.52
CA ALA A 41 -2.71 6.14 -19.06
C ALA A 41 -2.42 4.69 -18.63
N ARG A 42 -2.75 4.33 -17.37
CA ARG A 42 -2.62 2.94 -16.87
C ARG A 42 -3.59 1.99 -17.58
N ARG A 43 -4.83 2.43 -17.85
CA ARG A 43 -5.81 1.64 -18.61
C ARG A 43 -5.39 1.47 -20.08
N GLU A 44 -4.83 2.51 -20.71
CA GLU A 44 -4.23 2.40 -22.06
C GLU A 44 -3.05 1.40 -22.07
N ALA A 45 -2.17 1.47 -21.06
CA ALA A 45 -1.05 0.53 -20.93
C ALA A 45 -1.52 -0.91 -20.74
N LEU A 46 -2.59 -1.15 -19.96
CA LEU A 46 -3.24 -2.45 -19.87
C LEU A 46 -3.83 -2.87 -21.22
N GLY A 47 -4.56 -1.98 -21.90
CA GLY A 47 -5.16 -2.22 -23.22
C GLY A 47 -4.12 -2.65 -24.26
N ALA A 48 -2.93 -2.04 -24.25
CA ALA A 48 -1.83 -2.41 -25.14
C ALA A 48 -1.31 -3.85 -24.88
N LYS A 49 -1.34 -4.30 -23.62
CA LYS A 49 -0.94 -5.67 -23.26
C LYS A 49 -1.99 -6.72 -23.64
N LEU A 50 -3.26 -6.36 -23.74
CA LEU A 50 -4.37 -7.26 -24.06
C LEU A 50 -4.35 -7.77 -25.52
N ARG A 51 -3.70 -7.09 -26.44
CA ARG A 51 -3.54 -7.50 -27.87
C ARG A 51 -4.86 -7.91 -28.54
N GLY A 52 -5.92 -7.14 -28.33
CA GLY A 52 -7.27 -7.41 -28.83
C GLY A 52 -8.15 -8.25 -27.90
N GLY A 53 -7.64 -8.68 -26.76
CA GLY A 53 -8.41 -9.30 -25.68
C GLY A 53 -9.18 -8.30 -24.84
N VAL A 54 -9.82 -8.77 -23.79
CA VAL A 54 -10.61 -7.96 -22.86
C VAL A 54 -10.23 -8.26 -21.42
N ALA A 55 -10.04 -7.21 -20.62
CA ALA A 55 -9.90 -7.33 -19.17
C ALA A 55 -11.17 -6.83 -18.49
N ILE A 56 -11.63 -7.57 -17.48
CA ILE A 56 -12.72 -7.14 -16.59
C ILE A 56 -12.24 -7.26 -15.15
N LEU A 57 -12.23 -6.14 -14.44
CA LEU A 57 -11.91 -6.07 -13.03
C LEU A 57 -13.13 -5.62 -12.24
N PHE A 58 -13.34 -6.23 -11.10
CA PHE A 58 -14.41 -5.88 -10.17
C PHE A 58 -13.86 -5.12 -8.98
N ALA A 59 -14.62 -4.13 -8.53
CA ALA A 59 -14.43 -3.49 -7.23
C ALA A 59 -14.52 -4.53 -6.11
N ALA A 60 -13.80 -4.32 -5.02
CA ALA A 60 -13.95 -5.12 -3.83
C ALA A 60 -15.42 -5.12 -3.36
N PRO A 61 -15.92 -6.22 -2.80
CA PRO A 61 -17.27 -6.27 -2.26
C PRO A 61 -17.42 -5.33 -1.07
N GLU A 62 -18.65 -4.86 -0.83
CA GLU A 62 -18.96 -4.12 0.38
C GLU A 62 -18.75 -5.03 1.62
N PRO A 63 -18.04 -4.58 2.67
CA PRO A 63 -17.80 -5.41 3.83
C PRO A 63 -19.14 -5.71 4.56
N VAL A 64 -19.28 -6.93 5.06
CA VAL A 64 -20.50 -7.37 5.78
C VAL A 64 -20.69 -6.62 7.11
N LEU A 65 -19.60 -6.11 7.69
CA LEU A 65 -19.59 -5.35 8.94
C LEU A 65 -18.79 -4.05 8.74
N ASP A 66 -19.41 -2.92 9.04
CA ASP A 66 -18.88 -1.57 8.88
C ASP A 66 -17.93 -1.16 10.01
N PHE A 67 -16.98 -2.00 10.38
CA PHE A 67 -16.03 -1.66 11.46
C PHE A 67 -14.84 -0.83 10.98
N MET A 68 -14.46 -1.01 9.70
CA MET A 68 -13.35 -0.31 9.08
C MET A 68 -13.83 0.39 7.82
N PRO A 69 -13.21 1.52 7.45
CA PRO A 69 -13.49 2.15 6.18
C PRO A 69 -13.33 1.14 5.02
N TYR A 70 -14.18 1.26 3.99
CA TYR A 70 -14.07 0.44 2.80
C TYR A 70 -12.69 0.57 2.17
N ARG A 71 -12.07 -0.55 1.80
CA ARG A 71 -10.83 -0.60 1.04
C ARG A 71 -11.08 -1.27 -0.30
N GLN A 72 -10.72 -0.58 -1.35
CA GLN A 72 -10.89 -1.06 -2.70
C GLN A 72 -9.91 -2.19 -3.03
N ASP A 73 -10.25 -3.03 -4.04
CA ASP A 73 -9.32 -3.91 -4.71
C ASP A 73 -8.17 -3.11 -5.31
N SER A 74 -6.94 -3.57 -5.11
CA SER A 74 -5.74 -2.80 -5.43
C SER A 74 -5.55 -2.58 -6.93
N ASP A 75 -5.79 -3.60 -7.76
CA ASP A 75 -5.69 -3.49 -9.21
C ASP A 75 -6.82 -2.64 -9.79
N PHE A 76 -8.04 -2.81 -9.26
CA PHE A 76 -9.17 -1.99 -9.65
C PHE A 76 -8.93 -0.50 -9.33
N TYR A 77 -8.44 -0.20 -8.11
CA TYR A 77 -8.12 1.17 -7.72
C TYR A 77 -6.98 1.75 -8.55
N TYR A 78 -5.90 0.99 -8.78
CA TYR A 78 -4.76 1.38 -9.60
C TYR A 78 -5.16 1.85 -10.99
N LEU A 79 -6.19 1.22 -11.57
CA LEU A 79 -6.70 1.53 -12.91
C LEU A 79 -7.79 2.60 -12.93
N THR A 80 -8.50 2.84 -11.82
CA THR A 80 -9.71 3.69 -11.84
C THR A 80 -9.67 4.88 -10.89
N GLY A 81 -8.95 4.80 -9.78
CA GLY A 81 -9.09 5.73 -8.66
C GLY A 81 -10.49 5.74 -8.03
N TRP A 82 -11.33 4.75 -8.35
CA TRP A 82 -12.70 4.63 -7.83
C TRP A 82 -12.72 3.84 -6.53
N ASN A 83 -13.24 4.43 -5.46
CA ASN A 83 -13.24 3.84 -4.12
C ASN A 83 -14.65 3.57 -3.60
N GLU A 84 -15.51 2.99 -4.44
CA GLU A 84 -16.84 2.54 -4.03
C GLU A 84 -17.07 1.09 -4.47
N PRO A 85 -17.82 0.27 -3.68
CA PRO A 85 -18.08 -1.13 -3.99
C PRO A 85 -19.03 -1.31 -5.17
N GLY A 86 -19.08 -2.53 -5.70
CA GLY A 86 -20.08 -2.97 -6.67
C GLY A 86 -19.87 -2.49 -8.10
N ALA A 87 -18.78 -1.77 -8.39
CA ALA A 87 -18.40 -1.35 -9.74
C ALA A 87 -17.62 -2.45 -10.49
N ALA A 88 -17.54 -2.32 -11.83
CA ALA A 88 -16.62 -3.10 -12.64
C ALA A 88 -16.01 -2.23 -13.75
N LEU A 89 -14.75 -2.50 -14.09
CA LEU A 89 -14.06 -1.88 -15.23
C LEU A 89 -13.90 -2.92 -16.34
N MET A 90 -14.27 -2.57 -17.56
CA MET A 90 -13.93 -3.33 -18.76
C MET A 90 -12.95 -2.54 -19.62
N VAL A 91 -11.85 -3.16 -20.00
CA VAL A 91 -10.87 -2.61 -20.95
C VAL A 91 -10.73 -3.58 -22.11
N VAL A 92 -10.98 -3.09 -23.31
CA VAL A 92 -10.79 -3.86 -24.56
C VAL A 92 -9.49 -3.42 -25.21
N GLY A 93 -8.58 -4.34 -25.46
CA GLY A 93 -7.30 -4.06 -26.12
C GLY A 93 -7.51 -3.72 -27.59
N GLY A 94 -6.75 -2.74 -28.07
CA GLY A 94 -6.68 -2.42 -29.50
C GLY A 94 -5.84 -3.44 -30.30
N ASN A 95 -5.85 -3.31 -31.63
CA ASN A 95 -5.13 -4.17 -32.56
C ASN A 95 -3.61 -3.86 -32.71
N GLY A 96 -3.01 -3.23 -31.73
CA GLY A 96 -1.59 -2.89 -31.68
C GLY A 96 -1.27 -1.48 -32.26
N ALA A 97 -2.20 -0.86 -33.01
CA ALA A 97 -2.11 0.53 -33.46
C ALA A 97 -3.05 1.47 -32.66
N GLY A 98 -3.64 0.96 -31.56
CA GLY A 98 -4.62 1.69 -30.77
C GLY A 98 -6.05 1.66 -31.33
N GLU A 99 -6.25 1.16 -32.55
CA GLU A 99 -7.58 1.02 -33.12
C GLU A 99 -8.38 -0.07 -32.40
N GLY A 100 -9.60 0.24 -31.99
CA GLY A 100 -10.49 -0.66 -31.27
C GLY A 100 -10.28 -0.68 -29.74
N TYR A 101 -9.39 0.17 -29.18
CA TYR A 101 -9.36 0.38 -27.74
C TYR A 101 -10.68 0.93 -27.24
N LYS A 102 -11.14 0.39 -26.11
CA LYS A 102 -12.37 0.83 -25.45
C LYS A 102 -12.26 0.60 -23.95
N GLU A 103 -12.74 1.54 -23.18
CA GLU A 103 -12.89 1.40 -21.73
C GLU A 103 -14.30 1.77 -21.28
N ILE A 104 -14.86 1.00 -20.36
CA ILE A 104 -16.18 1.26 -19.78
C ILE A 104 -16.11 0.99 -18.28
N LEU A 105 -16.54 1.95 -17.47
CA LEU A 105 -16.81 1.74 -16.05
C LEU A 105 -18.30 1.42 -15.87
N PHE A 106 -18.58 0.29 -15.24
CA PHE A 106 -19.94 -0.13 -14.91
C PHE A 106 -20.23 0.22 -13.47
N LEU A 107 -21.30 0.98 -13.23
CA LEU A 107 -21.71 1.41 -11.91
C LEU A 107 -23.04 0.76 -11.50
N PRO A 108 -23.21 0.41 -10.21
CA PRO A 108 -24.52 0.02 -9.69
C PRO A 108 -25.55 1.12 -9.89
N THR A 109 -26.80 0.74 -10.15
CA THR A 109 -27.91 1.68 -10.11
C THR A 109 -28.09 2.22 -8.69
N ARG A 110 -28.28 3.51 -8.53
CA ARG A 110 -28.49 4.16 -7.23
C ARG A 110 -29.66 3.56 -6.47
N ASN A 111 -29.48 3.40 -5.18
CA ASN A 111 -30.52 2.99 -4.25
C ASN A 111 -30.65 4.03 -3.13
N LEU A 112 -31.64 4.90 -3.23
CA LEU A 112 -31.85 6.00 -2.27
C LEU A 112 -32.04 5.52 -0.82
N ARG A 113 -32.53 4.31 -0.61
CA ARG A 113 -32.64 3.73 0.75
C ARG A 113 -31.26 3.36 1.32
N THR A 114 -30.39 2.77 0.51
CA THR A 114 -29.00 2.44 0.93
C THR A 114 -28.19 3.72 1.13
N GLU A 115 -28.40 4.74 0.30
CA GLU A 115 -27.71 6.03 0.42
C GLU A 115 -27.99 6.76 1.75
N LEU A 116 -29.11 6.44 2.46
CA LEU A 116 -29.33 6.95 3.80
C LEU A 116 -28.29 6.44 4.83
N TYR A 117 -27.65 5.32 4.55
CA TYR A 117 -26.63 4.70 5.42
C TYR A 117 -25.20 4.95 4.94
N THR A 118 -24.99 5.02 3.61
CA THR A 118 -23.64 5.02 3.03
C THR A 118 -23.29 6.34 2.31
N GLY A 119 -24.20 7.33 2.34
CA GLY A 119 -24.05 8.59 1.61
C GLY A 119 -24.47 8.49 0.15
N ALA A 120 -24.53 9.66 -0.51
CA ALA A 120 -24.92 9.76 -1.92
C ALA A 120 -23.93 9.03 -2.82
N LYS A 121 -24.44 8.31 -3.81
CA LYS A 121 -23.67 7.53 -4.78
C LYS A 121 -23.83 8.13 -6.19
N MET A 122 -22.92 7.78 -7.10
CA MET A 122 -23.08 8.01 -8.52
C MET A 122 -23.49 6.73 -9.24
N ASP A 123 -24.25 6.87 -10.33
CA ASP A 123 -24.56 5.80 -11.29
C ASP A 123 -24.39 6.30 -12.71
N ALA A 124 -24.64 5.44 -13.69
CA ALA A 124 -24.54 5.81 -15.11
C ALA A 124 -25.48 6.94 -15.57
N ALA A 125 -26.55 7.21 -14.81
CA ALA A 125 -27.48 8.31 -15.12
C ALA A 125 -27.08 9.65 -14.46
N THR A 126 -26.03 9.66 -13.62
CA THR A 126 -25.55 10.86 -12.93
C THR A 126 -24.93 11.83 -13.95
N PRO A 127 -25.42 13.09 -14.07
CA PRO A 127 -24.85 14.04 -15.02
C PRO A 127 -23.36 14.30 -14.79
N GLY A 128 -22.56 14.16 -15.86
CA GLY A 128 -21.12 14.40 -15.82
C GLY A 128 -20.31 13.29 -15.17
N VAL A 129 -20.86 12.09 -15.02
CA VAL A 129 -20.20 10.94 -14.38
C VAL A 129 -18.91 10.52 -15.12
N GLU A 130 -18.86 10.60 -16.45
CA GLU A 130 -17.65 10.33 -17.24
C GLU A 130 -16.52 11.31 -16.87
N HIS A 131 -16.84 12.57 -16.71
CA HIS A 131 -15.88 13.59 -16.28
C HIS A 131 -15.41 13.34 -14.83
N ALA A 132 -16.33 12.95 -13.94
CA ALA A 132 -16.02 12.69 -12.54
C ALA A 132 -15.18 11.42 -12.34
N THR A 133 -15.35 10.42 -13.19
CA THR A 133 -14.63 9.13 -13.15
C THR A 133 -13.37 9.13 -14.03
N GLY A 134 -13.30 9.99 -15.03
CA GLY A 134 -12.20 10.08 -15.99
C GLY A 134 -12.09 8.86 -16.91
N VAL A 135 -13.22 8.19 -17.19
CA VAL A 135 -13.33 7.11 -18.17
C VAL A 135 -14.07 7.55 -19.42
N ASP A 136 -13.80 6.90 -20.56
CA ASP A 136 -14.42 7.26 -21.84
C ASP A 136 -15.95 6.99 -21.86
N ALA A 137 -16.40 5.96 -21.15
CA ALA A 137 -17.81 5.62 -21.04
C ALA A 137 -18.16 5.07 -19.66
N VAL A 138 -19.38 5.38 -19.21
CA VAL A 138 -19.98 4.80 -18.00
C VAL A 138 -21.31 4.13 -18.39
N ALA A 139 -21.53 2.91 -17.87
CA ALA A 139 -22.75 2.15 -18.13
C ALA A 139 -23.33 1.59 -16.82
N ALA A 140 -24.58 1.14 -16.84
CA ALA A 140 -25.16 0.46 -15.70
C ALA A 140 -24.55 -0.95 -15.54
N MET A 141 -24.33 -1.40 -14.31
CA MET A 141 -23.77 -2.74 -14.02
C MET A 141 -24.55 -3.85 -14.71
N ALA A 142 -25.87 -3.72 -14.84
CA ALA A 142 -26.73 -4.69 -15.51
C ALA A 142 -26.39 -4.88 -17.01
N GLU A 143 -25.69 -3.95 -17.64
CA GLU A 143 -25.31 -3.98 -19.04
C GLU A 143 -24.00 -4.75 -19.27
N LEU A 144 -23.18 -4.98 -18.24
CA LEU A 144 -21.88 -5.62 -18.35
C LEU A 144 -21.90 -6.97 -19.08
N PRO A 145 -22.82 -7.91 -18.81
CA PRO A 145 -22.85 -9.19 -19.54
C PRO A 145 -23.10 -9.03 -21.04
N ALA A 146 -23.97 -8.07 -21.41
CA ALA A 146 -24.28 -7.81 -22.81
C ALA A 146 -23.12 -7.12 -23.53
N GLU A 147 -22.42 -6.19 -22.87
CA GLU A 147 -21.23 -5.53 -23.42
C GLU A 147 -20.08 -6.53 -23.60
N LEU A 148 -19.85 -7.42 -22.63
CA LEU A 148 -18.85 -8.48 -22.76
C LEU A 148 -19.18 -9.41 -23.95
N ASN A 149 -20.43 -9.83 -24.11
CA ASN A 149 -20.85 -10.70 -25.22
C ASN A 149 -20.59 -10.07 -26.61
N LYS A 150 -20.63 -8.76 -26.74
CA LYS A 150 -20.28 -8.08 -28.02
C LYS A 150 -18.81 -8.27 -28.39
N VAL A 151 -17.93 -8.39 -27.37
CA VAL A 151 -16.48 -8.53 -27.58
C VAL A 151 -16.07 -9.98 -27.73
N VAL A 152 -16.67 -10.88 -26.93
CA VAL A 152 -16.31 -12.31 -26.88
C VAL A 152 -17.28 -13.21 -27.68
N ALA A 153 -17.95 -12.69 -28.69
CA ALA A 153 -19.02 -13.36 -29.46
C ALA A 153 -18.67 -14.76 -30.01
N HIS A 154 -17.47 -15.27 -29.81
CA HIS A 154 -17.01 -16.59 -30.20
C HIS A 154 -16.33 -17.31 -29.02
N GLU A 155 -16.65 -18.60 -28.85
CA GLU A 155 -16.14 -19.51 -27.82
C GLU A 155 -14.64 -19.39 -27.56
N ARG A 156 -13.81 -19.35 -28.63
CA ARG A 156 -12.35 -19.22 -28.49
C ARG A 156 -11.89 -17.93 -27.83
N ARG A 157 -12.65 -16.84 -27.94
CA ARG A 157 -12.29 -15.56 -27.33
C ARG A 157 -12.58 -15.53 -25.84
N LEU A 158 -13.68 -16.15 -25.39
CA LEU A 158 -13.96 -16.24 -23.96
C LEU A 158 -12.86 -16.99 -23.19
N ALA A 159 -12.35 -18.08 -23.78
CA ALA A 159 -11.32 -18.91 -23.14
C ALA A 159 -9.90 -18.30 -23.18
N ASN A 160 -9.54 -17.62 -24.28
CA ASN A 160 -8.16 -17.21 -24.52
C ASN A 160 -7.90 -15.73 -24.30
N ASP A 161 -8.92 -14.89 -24.48
CA ASP A 161 -8.77 -13.45 -24.55
C ASP A 161 -9.43 -12.71 -23.39
N LEU A 162 -10.11 -13.41 -22.46
CA LEU A 162 -10.67 -12.83 -21.25
C LEU A 162 -9.69 -12.89 -20.08
N TRP A 163 -9.41 -11.74 -19.51
CA TRP A 163 -8.59 -11.51 -18.33
C TRP A 163 -9.45 -10.97 -17.19
N THR A 164 -9.35 -11.54 -16.00
CA THR A 164 -10.11 -11.07 -14.84
C THR A 164 -9.41 -11.50 -13.53
N GLN A 165 -10.03 -11.23 -12.40
CA GLN A 165 -9.60 -11.69 -11.07
C GLN A 165 -10.18 -13.09 -10.80
N PRO A 166 -9.46 -14.19 -11.02
CA PRO A 166 -10.05 -15.55 -11.03
C PRO A 166 -10.61 -15.97 -9.66
N GLU A 167 -10.11 -15.39 -8.58
CA GLU A 167 -10.62 -15.67 -7.23
C GLU A 167 -11.84 -14.82 -6.85
N SER A 168 -12.20 -13.82 -7.66
CA SER A 168 -13.36 -12.95 -7.43
C SER A 168 -14.66 -13.69 -7.75
N GLU A 169 -15.60 -13.73 -6.79
CA GLU A 169 -16.92 -14.34 -7.01
C GLU A 169 -17.69 -13.67 -8.17
N PRO A 170 -17.80 -12.34 -8.26
CA PRO A 170 -18.44 -11.69 -9.39
C PRO A 170 -17.80 -12.02 -10.74
N ALA A 171 -16.47 -12.17 -10.78
CA ALA A 171 -15.75 -12.53 -11.99
C ALA A 171 -16.13 -13.97 -12.44
N ARG A 172 -16.12 -14.93 -11.53
CA ARG A 172 -16.55 -16.31 -11.82
C ARG A 172 -17.99 -16.37 -12.29
N ALA A 173 -18.91 -15.70 -11.60
CA ALA A 173 -20.31 -15.65 -11.97
C ALA A 173 -20.52 -15.05 -13.39
N LEU A 174 -19.75 -14.02 -13.75
CA LEU A 174 -19.80 -13.43 -15.10
C LEU A 174 -19.30 -14.41 -16.15
N VAL A 175 -18.19 -15.12 -15.92
CA VAL A 175 -17.65 -16.13 -16.86
C VAL A 175 -18.65 -17.27 -17.06
N GLU A 176 -19.26 -17.78 -16.00
CA GLU A 176 -20.28 -18.84 -16.04
C GLU A 176 -21.54 -18.39 -16.82
N PHE A 177 -22.02 -17.17 -16.56
CA PHE A 177 -23.16 -16.61 -17.28
C PHE A 177 -22.88 -16.51 -18.79
N ASN A 178 -21.70 -15.99 -19.17
CA ASN A 178 -21.35 -15.86 -20.58
C ASN A 178 -21.11 -17.21 -21.25
N ALA A 179 -20.48 -18.17 -20.56
CA ALA A 179 -20.34 -19.55 -21.07
C ALA A 179 -21.70 -20.18 -21.36
N THR A 180 -22.66 -20.06 -20.43
CA THR A 180 -24.04 -20.53 -20.63
C THR A 180 -24.71 -19.84 -21.81
N THR A 181 -24.55 -18.53 -21.96
CA THR A 181 -25.12 -17.74 -23.06
C THR A 181 -24.55 -18.16 -24.43
N LEU A 182 -23.27 -18.58 -24.46
CA LEU A 182 -22.60 -19.09 -25.66
C LEU A 182 -22.87 -20.60 -25.91
N GLY A 183 -23.63 -21.24 -25.04
CA GLY A 183 -23.98 -22.67 -25.17
C GLY A 183 -22.82 -23.60 -24.88
N LEU A 184 -21.87 -23.23 -24.04
CA LEU A 184 -20.74 -24.06 -23.62
C LEU A 184 -21.15 -25.04 -22.54
N ASP A 185 -20.62 -26.27 -22.58
CA ASP A 185 -20.87 -27.32 -21.58
C ASP A 185 -20.25 -26.97 -20.21
N ALA A 186 -19.18 -26.16 -20.21
CA ALA A 186 -18.53 -25.69 -19.00
C ALA A 186 -17.89 -24.28 -19.21
N ALA A 187 -17.83 -23.50 -18.14
CA ALA A 187 -17.13 -22.22 -18.16
C ALA A 187 -15.61 -22.46 -18.29
N PRO A 188 -14.92 -21.78 -19.22
CA PRO A 188 -13.46 -21.86 -19.32
C PRO A 188 -12.81 -21.14 -18.12
N ALA A 189 -11.57 -21.53 -17.79
CA ALA A 189 -10.76 -20.74 -16.86
C ALA A 189 -10.37 -19.42 -17.52
N ALA A 190 -10.67 -18.32 -16.86
CA ALA A 190 -10.21 -16.99 -17.29
C ALA A 190 -8.72 -16.80 -16.99
N ASN A 191 -8.06 -15.93 -17.76
CA ASN A 191 -6.69 -15.54 -17.47
C ASN A 191 -6.66 -14.60 -16.28
N ASP A 192 -5.61 -14.71 -15.48
CA ASP A 192 -5.41 -13.85 -14.33
C ASP A 192 -4.86 -12.48 -14.76
N VAL A 193 -5.68 -11.44 -14.56
CA VAL A 193 -5.33 -10.06 -14.92
C VAL A 193 -4.12 -9.54 -14.14
N ALA A 194 -3.83 -10.07 -12.96
CA ALA A 194 -2.65 -9.71 -12.18
C ALA A 194 -1.34 -9.89 -12.96
N LYS A 195 -1.27 -10.84 -13.88
CA LYS A 195 -0.10 -11.00 -14.77
C LYS A 195 0.13 -9.82 -15.72
N LEU A 196 -0.89 -9.01 -15.96
CA LEU A 196 -0.80 -7.81 -16.80
C LEU A 196 -0.63 -6.55 -15.97
N THR A 197 -1.22 -6.47 -14.78
CA THR A 197 -1.16 -5.31 -13.89
C THR A 197 0.12 -5.28 -13.05
N THR A 198 0.62 -6.42 -12.59
CA THR A 198 1.88 -6.52 -11.82
C THR A 198 3.04 -5.76 -12.47
N PRO A 199 3.39 -5.96 -13.75
CA PRO A 199 4.49 -5.22 -14.37
C PRO A 199 4.23 -3.71 -14.53
N LEU A 200 2.97 -3.26 -14.45
CA LEU A 200 2.62 -1.85 -14.47
C LEU A 200 2.79 -1.23 -13.08
N ARG A 201 2.51 -1.98 -12.02
CA ARG A 201 2.61 -1.55 -10.62
C ARG A 201 4.04 -1.55 -10.08
N GLU A 202 4.93 -2.37 -10.64
CA GLU A 202 6.33 -2.45 -10.18
C GLU A 202 7.06 -1.11 -10.21
N VAL A 203 6.83 -0.28 -11.24
CA VAL A 203 7.47 1.01 -11.42
C VAL A 203 6.47 2.11 -11.12
N LYS A 204 6.71 2.85 -10.05
CA LYS A 204 5.83 3.91 -9.56
C LYS A 204 6.00 5.18 -10.38
N ASP A 205 4.91 5.82 -10.75
CA ASP A 205 4.91 7.15 -11.32
C ASP A 205 5.11 8.24 -10.24
N GLU A 206 5.29 9.50 -10.66
CA GLU A 206 5.51 10.62 -9.73
C GLU A 206 4.32 10.84 -8.77
N GLY A 207 3.09 10.58 -9.24
CA GLY A 207 1.88 10.72 -8.42
C GLY A 207 1.79 9.62 -7.35
N GLU A 208 2.12 8.37 -7.70
CA GLU A 208 2.21 7.26 -6.76
C GLU A 208 3.28 7.53 -5.70
N PHE A 209 4.46 7.98 -6.16
CA PHE A 209 5.54 8.32 -5.24
C PHE A 209 5.16 9.44 -4.26
N ALA A 210 4.41 10.46 -4.71
CA ALA A 210 3.94 11.52 -3.83
C ALA A 210 3.02 11.00 -2.70
N LEU A 211 2.20 9.99 -2.98
CA LEU A 211 1.31 9.35 -1.98
C LEU A 211 2.09 8.43 -1.03
N LEU A 212 3.02 7.61 -1.56
CA LEU A 212 3.93 6.80 -0.75
C LEU A 212 4.73 7.66 0.24
N LYS A 213 5.25 8.79 -0.23
CA LYS A 213 5.97 9.74 0.63
C LYS A 213 5.11 10.27 1.78
N LYS A 214 3.83 10.57 1.53
CA LYS A 214 2.90 11.00 2.60
C LYS A 214 2.61 9.89 3.60
N ALA A 215 2.46 8.65 3.14
CA ALA A 215 2.33 7.49 4.01
C ALA A 215 3.57 7.31 4.91
N SER A 216 4.78 7.43 4.34
CA SER A 216 6.03 7.38 5.09
C SER A 216 6.14 8.55 6.08
N GLU A 217 5.85 9.81 5.68
CA GLU A 217 5.88 10.97 6.58
C GLU A 217 4.93 10.82 7.78
N ALA A 218 3.71 10.31 7.56
CA ALA A 218 2.75 10.02 8.63
C ALA A 218 3.25 8.90 9.55
N SER A 219 3.85 7.86 8.97
CA SER A 219 4.41 6.74 9.73
C SER A 219 5.64 7.15 10.55
N ILE A 220 6.50 8.01 10.01
CA ILE A 220 7.61 8.66 10.75
C ILE A 220 7.11 9.44 11.97
N ALA A 221 6.03 10.20 11.81
CA ALA A 221 5.44 10.95 12.93
C ALA A 221 4.98 10.00 14.05
N ALA A 222 4.32 8.88 13.69
CA ALA A 222 3.87 7.88 14.64
C ALA A 222 5.02 7.13 15.32
N GLN A 223 6.08 6.77 14.58
CA GLN A 223 7.29 6.14 15.14
C GLN A 223 7.96 7.07 16.18
N ARG A 224 7.99 8.37 15.92
CA ARG A 224 8.49 9.37 16.89
C ARG A 224 7.61 9.47 18.13
N VAL A 225 6.28 9.39 17.98
CA VAL A 225 5.35 9.33 19.13
C VAL A 225 5.63 8.06 19.94
N MET A 226 5.76 6.90 19.28
CA MET A 226 6.11 5.65 19.94
C MET A 226 7.39 5.77 20.76
N MET A 227 8.47 6.34 20.21
CA MET A 227 9.74 6.52 20.93
C MET A 227 9.57 7.37 22.18
N ARG A 228 8.82 8.48 22.11
CA ARG A 228 8.58 9.37 23.28
C ARG A 228 7.72 8.72 24.36
N GLU A 229 6.75 7.91 23.98
CA GLU A 229 5.79 7.28 24.90
C GLU A 229 6.28 5.96 25.49
N THR A 230 7.37 5.41 24.95
CA THR A 230 7.95 4.12 25.41
C THR A 230 8.59 4.28 26.78
N LYS A 231 8.04 3.53 27.76
CA LYS A 231 8.58 3.42 29.13
C LYS A 231 8.00 2.19 29.84
N ALA A 232 8.68 1.71 30.87
CA ALA A 232 8.19 0.60 31.68
C ALA A 232 6.78 0.91 32.25
N GLY A 233 5.91 -0.12 32.28
CA GLY A 233 4.52 -0.02 32.75
C GLY A 233 3.51 0.36 31.67
N VAL A 234 3.91 0.87 30.52
CA VAL A 234 3.03 1.04 29.35
C VAL A 234 2.78 -0.32 28.70
N THR A 235 1.64 -0.53 28.06
CA THR A 235 1.35 -1.76 27.31
C THR A 235 1.70 -1.59 25.82
N GLU A 236 2.07 -2.69 25.17
CA GLU A 236 2.27 -2.75 23.71
C GLU A 236 1.05 -2.18 22.97
N ARG A 237 -0.17 -2.53 23.41
CA ARG A 237 -1.43 -2.04 22.83
C ARG A 237 -1.63 -0.54 22.98
N THR A 238 -1.18 0.04 24.09
CA THR A 238 -1.24 1.49 24.28
C THR A 238 -0.37 2.21 23.25
N LEU A 239 0.83 1.70 22.97
CA LEU A 239 1.70 2.28 21.95
C LEU A 239 1.11 2.13 20.55
N ALA A 240 0.61 0.94 20.20
CA ALA A 240 -0.11 0.72 18.93
C ALA A 240 -1.29 1.69 18.77
N GLY A 241 -2.07 1.92 19.83
CA GLY A 241 -3.18 2.89 19.83
C GLY A 241 -2.73 4.33 19.61
N LYS A 242 -1.64 4.76 20.24
CA LYS A 242 -1.08 6.12 20.06
C LYS A 242 -0.52 6.33 18.64
N MET A 243 0.09 5.31 18.06
CA MET A 243 0.53 5.34 16.67
C MET A 243 -0.67 5.46 15.72
N THR A 244 -1.74 4.69 15.96
CA THR A 244 -2.96 4.75 15.16
C THR A 244 -3.64 6.12 15.25
N GLU A 245 -3.72 6.73 16.42
CA GLU A 245 -4.20 8.10 16.62
C GLU A 245 -3.40 9.08 15.76
N THR A 246 -2.06 9.00 15.83
CA THR A 246 -1.17 9.87 15.06
C THR A 246 -1.37 9.72 13.55
N TRP A 247 -1.54 8.48 13.04
CA TRP A 247 -1.80 8.26 11.63
C TRP A 247 -3.08 8.93 11.15
N PHE A 248 -4.16 8.81 11.93
CA PHE A 248 -5.43 9.45 11.59
C PHE A 248 -5.34 10.98 11.63
N GLU A 249 -4.58 11.55 12.57
CA GLU A 249 -4.30 12.98 12.60
C GLU A 249 -3.50 13.46 11.37
N GLN A 250 -2.66 12.61 10.80
CA GLN A 250 -1.88 12.89 9.59
C GLN A 250 -2.63 12.58 8.28
N GLY A 251 -3.87 12.07 8.35
CA GLY A 251 -4.74 11.84 7.20
C GLY A 251 -4.66 10.44 6.61
N CYS A 252 -3.99 9.48 7.24
CA CYS A 252 -4.07 8.08 6.85
C CYS A 252 -5.46 7.51 7.16
N GLU A 253 -5.98 6.61 6.32
CA GLU A 253 -7.27 5.99 6.51
C GLU A 253 -7.21 4.76 7.41
N ARG A 254 -6.05 4.11 7.47
CA ARG A 254 -5.84 2.87 8.21
C ARG A 254 -4.36 2.56 8.43
N PRO A 255 -4.02 1.60 9.32
CA PRO A 255 -2.68 0.99 9.28
C PRO A 255 -2.49 0.21 7.97
N SER A 256 -1.26 0.19 7.43
CA SER A 256 -0.90 -0.63 6.25
C SER A 256 -1.06 -2.13 6.52
N TYR A 257 -0.84 -2.53 7.76
CA TYR A 257 -0.96 -3.88 8.31
C TYR A 257 -1.25 -3.82 9.82
N ALA A 258 -1.56 -4.96 10.43
CA ALA A 258 -1.76 -5.02 11.88
C ALA A 258 -0.46 -4.62 12.59
N PRO A 259 -0.46 -3.54 13.41
CA PRO A 259 0.74 -3.10 14.11
C PRO A 259 1.39 -4.20 14.94
N ILE A 260 2.70 -4.36 14.79
CA ILE A 260 3.54 -5.29 15.55
C ILE A 260 4.29 -4.49 16.60
N VAL A 261 3.95 -4.65 17.87
CA VAL A 261 4.64 -4.02 19.00
C VAL A 261 5.01 -5.14 19.94
N GLY A 262 6.24 -5.65 19.83
CA GLY A 262 6.70 -6.83 20.57
C GLY A 262 7.85 -6.53 21.52
N THR A 263 7.64 -6.63 22.85
CA THR A 263 8.66 -6.41 23.87
C THR A 263 9.23 -7.72 24.43
N GLY A 264 10.49 -7.74 24.79
CA GLY A 264 11.18 -8.89 25.36
C GLY A 264 11.04 -10.14 24.49
N ALA A 265 10.47 -11.23 25.01
CA ALA A 265 10.28 -12.46 24.22
C ALA A 265 9.38 -12.27 23.00
N ASN A 266 8.42 -11.34 23.04
CA ASN A 266 7.52 -11.05 21.90
C ASN A 266 8.29 -10.43 20.71
N SER A 267 9.42 -9.76 20.95
CA SER A 267 10.27 -9.20 19.90
C SER A 267 10.86 -10.26 18.97
N THR A 268 10.86 -11.52 19.39
CA THR A 268 11.38 -12.64 18.59
C THR A 268 10.31 -13.33 17.73
N THR A 269 9.06 -12.84 17.75
CA THR A 269 7.97 -13.32 16.92
C THR A 269 7.72 -12.33 15.77
N LEU A 270 7.94 -12.75 14.53
CA LEU A 270 8.00 -11.85 13.37
C LEU A 270 6.76 -11.00 13.18
N HIS A 271 5.56 -11.61 13.20
CA HIS A 271 4.27 -10.95 13.00
C HIS A 271 3.43 -10.94 14.30
N TYR A 272 4.04 -10.52 15.41
CA TYR A 272 3.37 -10.46 16.70
C TYR A 272 2.38 -9.27 16.74
N SER A 273 1.11 -9.54 16.54
CA SER A 273 0.04 -8.53 16.51
C SER A 273 -0.90 -8.53 17.72
N ALA A 274 -0.70 -9.44 18.68
CA ALA A 274 -1.55 -9.50 19.89
C ALA A 274 -1.39 -8.24 20.77
N ASN A 275 -0.20 -7.64 20.81
CA ASN A 275 0.13 -6.40 21.52
C ASN A 275 -0.41 -6.40 22.96
N SER A 276 -0.15 -7.47 23.72
CA SER A 276 -0.84 -7.69 24.99
C SER A 276 0.05 -7.57 26.23
N ALA A 277 1.36 -7.50 26.06
CA ALA A 277 2.29 -7.43 27.20
C ALA A 277 2.46 -6.00 27.74
N THR A 278 2.89 -5.93 28.99
CA THR A 278 3.34 -4.68 29.63
C THR A 278 4.87 -4.60 29.50
N LEU A 279 5.35 -3.46 29.03
CA LEU A 279 6.76 -3.17 28.85
C LEU A 279 7.49 -3.20 30.19
N LYS A 280 8.65 -3.86 30.25
CA LYS A 280 9.47 -3.97 31.46
C LYS A 280 10.81 -3.28 31.27
N ASP A 281 11.32 -2.72 32.34
CA ASP A 281 12.64 -2.12 32.36
C ASP A 281 13.72 -3.12 31.90
N GLY A 282 14.65 -2.65 31.06
CA GLY A 282 15.73 -3.46 30.50
C GLY A 282 15.36 -4.37 29.34
N GLU A 283 14.08 -4.46 28.94
CA GLU A 283 13.68 -5.18 27.72
C GLU A 283 13.96 -4.34 26.46
N ILE A 284 14.08 -5.03 25.32
CA ILE A 284 14.09 -4.44 23.97
C ILE A 284 12.73 -4.65 23.33
N MET A 285 12.33 -3.76 22.43
CA MET A 285 11.04 -3.82 21.75
C MET A 285 11.21 -3.59 20.25
N VAL A 286 10.69 -4.51 19.43
CA VAL A 286 10.51 -4.33 17.99
C VAL A 286 9.16 -3.65 17.77
N VAL A 287 9.14 -2.57 17.00
CA VAL A 287 7.92 -1.87 16.57
C VAL A 287 7.92 -1.76 15.06
N ASP A 288 7.11 -2.59 14.45
CA ASP A 288 6.88 -2.67 13.02
C ASP A 288 5.45 -2.22 12.77
N ALA A 289 5.32 -0.98 12.30
CA ALA A 289 4.02 -0.31 12.24
C ALA A 289 4.08 0.93 11.36
N ALA A 290 3.22 0.96 10.36
CA ALA A 290 3.08 2.03 9.41
C ALA A 290 1.63 2.18 8.93
N CYS A 291 1.32 3.21 8.14
CA CYS A 291 -0.03 3.50 7.69
C CYS A 291 -0.18 3.55 6.17
N GLU A 292 -1.43 3.42 5.74
CA GLU A 292 -1.86 3.60 4.36
C GLU A 292 -2.45 5.01 4.19
N TYR A 293 -1.91 5.78 3.25
CA TYR A 293 -2.40 7.09 2.86
C TYR A 293 -2.93 7.03 1.43
N SER A 294 -4.24 7.27 1.27
CA SER A 294 -4.90 7.25 -0.04
C SER A 294 -4.59 6.00 -0.85
N MET A 295 -4.74 4.83 -0.21
CA MET A 295 -4.46 3.49 -0.75
C MET A 295 -2.96 3.14 -0.87
N TYR A 296 -2.01 4.04 -0.64
CA TYR A 296 -0.58 3.74 -0.72
C TYR A 296 0.00 3.47 0.66
N ALA A 297 0.70 2.35 0.79
CA ALA A 297 1.27 1.86 2.04
C ALA A 297 2.68 2.42 2.28
N SER A 298 3.10 2.46 3.54
CA SER A 298 4.50 2.46 3.94
C SER A 298 4.78 1.27 4.84
N ASP A 299 6.06 0.94 5.05
CA ASP A 299 6.51 -0.15 5.90
C ASP A 299 7.76 0.24 6.67
N ILE A 300 7.65 0.34 8.00
CA ILE A 300 8.73 0.87 8.84
C ILE A 300 8.86 0.08 10.12
N THR A 301 10.02 -0.50 10.34
CA THR A 301 10.38 -1.08 11.65
C THR A 301 11.49 -0.30 12.34
N ARG A 302 11.31 -0.05 13.63
CA ARG A 302 12.37 0.37 14.54
C ARG A 302 12.42 -0.53 15.78
N THR A 303 13.63 -0.77 16.26
CA THR A 303 13.87 -1.48 17.52
C THR A 303 14.38 -0.50 18.56
N VAL A 304 13.75 -0.47 19.73
CA VAL A 304 14.06 0.50 20.81
C VAL A 304 14.20 -0.17 22.17
N PRO A 305 15.04 0.34 23.07
CA PRO A 305 15.12 -0.14 24.45
C PRO A 305 14.00 0.48 25.30
N VAL A 306 13.31 -0.31 26.11
CA VAL A 306 12.14 0.16 26.89
C VAL A 306 12.47 1.31 27.85
N ASN A 307 13.66 1.33 28.41
CA ASN A 307 14.12 2.36 29.36
C ASN A 307 14.97 3.47 28.73
N GLY A 308 15.07 3.52 27.40
CA GLY A 308 15.86 4.52 26.66
C GLY A 308 17.37 4.21 26.57
N HIS A 309 17.81 3.02 27.03
CA HIS A 309 19.22 2.60 26.97
C HIS A 309 19.34 1.13 26.59
N PHE A 310 20.07 0.86 25.53
CA PHE A 310 20.42 -0.51 25.15
C PHE A 310 21.41 -1.10 26.16
N THR A 311 21.20 -2.34 26.59
CA THR A 311 22.26 -3.11 27.24
C THR A 311 23.40 -3.37 26.26
N ALA A 312 24.59 -3.71 26.72
CA ALA A 312 25.74 -4.01 25.87
C ALA A 312 25.41 -5.08 24.80
N ARG A 313 24.65 -6.13 25.19
CA ARG A 313 24.28 -7.22 24.29
C ARG A 313 23.20 -6.79 23.28
N GLN A 314 22.20 -6.04 23.71
CA GLN A 314 21.18 -5.51 22.81
C GLN A 314 21.81 -4.59 21.76
N ARG A 315 22.73 -3.70 22.17
CA ARG A 315 23.47 -2.82 21.27
C ARG A 315 24.33 -3.61 20.28
N GLU A 316 25.01 -4.64 20.73
CA GLU A 316 25.81 -5.52 19.86
C GLU A 316 24.94 -6.10 18.73
N ILE A 317 23.79 -6.69 19.05
CA ILE A 317 22.88 -7.25 18.05
C ILE A 317 22.29 -6.14 17.15
N TYR A 318 21.90 -5.00 17.73
CA TYR A 318 21.39 -3.84 16.99
C TYR A 318 22.41 -3.36 15.94
N ASP A 319 23.67 -3.17 16.34
CA ASP A 319 24.73 -2.67 15.46
C ASP A 319 25.06 -3.68 14.35
N ILE A 320 24.94 -4.98 14.60
CA ILE A 320 25.09 -6.03 13.58
C ILE A 320 23.95 -5.95 12.54
N VAL A 321 22.71 -5.80 12.98
CA VAL A 321 21.55 -5.67 12.07
C VAL A 321 21.65 -4.40 11.26
N LEU A 322 21.98 -3.26 11.88
CA LEU A 322 22.22 -2.00 11.19
C LEU A 322 23.37 -2.10 10.18
N GLY A 323 24.45 -2.82 10.56
CA GLY A 323 25.59 -3.06 9.66
C GLY A 323 25.19 -3.89 8.44
N ALA A 324 24.29 -4.86 8.62
CA ALA A 324 23.75 -5.66 7.51
C ALA A 324 22.89 -4.82 6.55
N GLN A 325 22.04 -3.92 7.09
CA GLN A 325 21.26 -2.99 6.28
C GLN A 325 22.19 -2.07 5.45
N LYS A 326 23.20 -1.49 6.09
CA LYS A 326 24.20 -0.64 5.40
C LYS A 326 24.95 -1.42 4.33
N ALA A 327 25.37 -2.64 4.60
CA ALA A 327 26.07 -3.48 3.62
C ALA A 327 25.20 -3.77 2.39
N ALA A 328 23.89 -4.02 2.57
CA ALA A 328 22.94 -4.20 1.47
C ALA A 328 22.77 -2.91 0.65
N ILE A 329 22.63 -1.76 1.31
CA ILE A 329 22.52 -0.45 0.64
C ILE A 329 23.79 -0.14 -0.16
N GLU A 330 24.98 -0.36 0.41
CA GLU A 330 26.27 -0.12 -0.24
C GLU A 330 26.50 -1.06 -1.44
N ALA A 331 25.99 -2.27 -1.39
CA ALA A 331 26.10 -3.25 -2.47
C ALA A 331 25.13 -3.03 -3.63
N PHE A 332 24.15 -2.14 -3.46
CA PHE A 332 23.11 -1.91 -4.47
C PHE A 332 23.70 -1.38 -5.79
N VAL A 333 23.32 -2.03 -6.90
CA VAL A 333 23.64 -1.60 -8.27
C VAL A 333 22.36 -1.66 -9.10
N VAL A 334 21.89 -0.50 -9.56
CA VAL A 334 20.71 -0.39 -10.41
C VAL A 334 20.85 -1.25 -11.67
N GLY A 335 19.79 -1.97 -12.04
CA GLY A 335 19.74 -2.86 -13.20
C GLY A 335 20.49 -4.18 -13.02
N LYS A 336 21.03 -4.47 -11.82
CA LYS A 336 21.70 -5.73 -11.48
C LYS A 336 21.18 -6.34 -10.18
N SER A 337 21.03 -5.53 -9.12
CA SER A 337 20.63 -6.04 -7.81
C SER A 337 19.20 -6.54 -7.83
N THR A 338 18.96 -7.61 -7.07
CA THR A 338 17.66 -8.16 -6.69
C THR A 338 17.48 -8.06 -5.18
N ILE A 339 16.24 -8.10 -4.67
CA ILE A 339 16.00 -8.02 -3.22
C ILE A 339 16.40 -9.32 -2.55
N ASN A 340 15.80 -10.45 -2.96
CA ASN A 340 15.90 -11.73 -2.29
C ASN A 340 16.53 -12.83 -3.16
N ASP A 341 17.29 -13.71 -2.51
CA ASP A 341 17.70 -15.00 -3.03
C ASP A 341 17.55 -16.08 -1.93
N ARG A 342 16.56 -16.96 -2.08
CA ARG A 342 16.27 -18.02 -1.09
C ARG A 342 17.46 -18.96 -0.84
N GLU A 343 18.32 -19.17 -1.83
CA GLU A 343 19.50 -20.01 -1.73
C GLU A 343 20.73 -19.24 -1.21
N ARG A 344 20.67 -17.91 -1.18
CA ARG A 344 21.73 -17.00 -0.74
C ARG A 344 23.08 -17.27 -1.41
N LYS A 345 23.02 -17.49 -2.74
CA LYS A 345 24.19 -17.78 -3.58
C LYS A 345 24.50 -16.66 -4.57
N ASP A 346 23.49 -15.89 -4.96
CA ASP A 346 23.66 -14.77 -5.88
C ASP A 346 24.20 -13.54 -5.12
N LEU A 347 25.39 -13.11 -5.47
CA LEU A 347 26.03 -11.92 -4.87
C LEU A 347 25.42 -10.61 -5.37
N ASN A 348 24.54 -10.62 -6.38
CA ASN A 348 23.74 -9.47 -6.75
C ASN A 348 22.47 -9.34 -5.90
N SER A 349 22.10 -10.37 -5.15
CA SER A 349 21.01 -10.30 -4.20
C SER A 349 21.43 -9.57 -2.93
N LEU A 350 20.69 -8.53 -2.58
CA LEU A 350 20.91 -7.75 -1.36
C LEU A 350 20.72 -8.61 -0.10
N ASP A 351 19.79 -9.60 -0.13
CA ASP A 351 19.59 -10.60 0.95
C ASP A 351 20.87 -11.42 1.20
N THR A 352 21.52 -11.87 0.13
CA THR A 352 22.79 -12.62 0.26
C THR A 352 23.87 -11.78 0.94
N VAL A 353 23.98 -10.51 0.58
CA VAL A 353 24.97 -9.58 1.16
C VAL A 353 24.69 -9.37 2.65
N ALA A 354 23.45 -9.02 2.99
CA ALA A 354 23.06 -8.74 4.37
C ALA A 354 23.16 -10.00 5.27
N TYR A 355 22.75 -11.17 4.76
CA TYR A 355 22.91 -12.44 5.47
C TYR A 355 24.38 -12.75 5.75
N ASN A 356 25.25 -12.62 4.76
CA ASN A 356 26.69 -12.87 4.93
C ASN A 356 27.30 -11.92 5.96
N TYR A 357 26.84 -10.66 6.00
CA TYR A 357 27.27 -9.71 7.02
C TYR A 357 26.91 -10.19 8.42
N ILE A 358 25.64 -10.53 8.69
CA ILE A 358 25.19 -11.03 9.99
C ILE A 358 25.92 -12.31 10.37
N ASN A 359 26.08 -13.25 9.42
CA ASN A 359 26.67 -14.55 9.67
C ASN A 359 28.17 -14.49 9.98
N THR A 360 28.88 -13.43 9.51
CA THR A 360 30.33 -13.26 9.75
C THR A 360 30.65 -12.36 10.93
N HIS A 361 29.79 -11.36 11.23
CA HIS A 361 30.06 -10.37 12.28
C HIS A 361 29.38 -10.68 13.61
N GLY A 362 28.31 -11.51 13.61
CA GLY A 362 27.53 -11.80 14.79
C GLY A 362 27.70 -13.24 15.31
N LYS A 363 27.72 -13.39 16.63
CA LYS A 363 27.73 -14.69 17.30
C LYS A 363 26.72 -14.74 18.43
N ASP A 364 26.13 -15.91 18.66
CA ASP A 364 25.32 -16.19 19.84
C ASP A 364 26.20 -16.40 21.08
N LEU A 365 25.59 -16.59 22.25
CA LEU A 365 26.31 -16.84 23.51
C LEU A 365 27.09 -18.15 23.51
N GLN A 366 26.88 -19.03 22.55
CA GLN A 366 27.62 -20.29 22.34
C GLN A 366 28.75 -20.13 21.30
N GLY A 367 28.96 -18.92 20.78
CA GLY A 367 29.97 -18.62 19.77
C GLY A 367 29.60 -19.03 18.34
N GLN A 368 28.34 -19.43 18.08
CA GLN A 368 27.86 -19.80 16.76
C GLN A 368 27.41 -18.55 15.96
N PRO A 369 27.59 -18.57 14.64
CA PRO A 369 27.12 -17.46 13.78
C PRO A 369 25.65 -17.16 13.93
N LEU A 370 25.26 -15.86 13.82
CA LEU A 370 23.87 -15.41 13.97
C LEU A 370 23.01 -15.66 12.75
N GLY A 371 23.54 -16.10 11.62
CA GLY A 371 22.75 -16.35 10.40
C GLY A 371 21.58 -17.31 10.61
N LYS A 372 21.67 -18.26 11.57
CA LYS A 372 20.59 -19.18 11.93
C LYS A 372 19.35 -18.47 12.54
N TYR A 373 19.51 -17.25 13.02
CA TYR A 373 18.44 -16.44 13.61
C TYR A 373 17.84 -15.43 12.62
N TRP A 374 18.29 -15.42 11.36
CA TRP A 374 17.63 -14.71 10.29
C TRP A 374 16.57 -15.61 9.63
N LEU A 375 15.29 -15.30 9.83
CA LEU A 375 14.16 -16.19 9.54
C LEU A 375 13.32 -15.80 8.31
N HIS A 376 13.61 -14.68 7.66
CA HIS A 376 12.83 -14.14 6.50
C HIS A 376 13.75 -13.64 5.37
N GLY A 377 13.20 -13.11 4.31
CA GLY A 377 13.94 -12.42 3.24
C GLY A 377 14.37 -11.02 3.66
N LEU A 378 15.18 -10.36 2.82
CA LEU A 378 15.65 -9.01 3.13
C LEU A 378 14.55 -7.95 2.94
N GLY A 379 13.53 -8.21 2.11
CA GLY A 379 12.50 -7.21 1.84
C GLY A 379 11.53 -7.61 0.74
N HIS A 380 10.64 -6.70 0.40
CA HIS A 380 9.59 -6.84 -0.61
C HIS A 380 9.29 -5.49 -1.28
N MET A 381 8.54 -5.51 -2.38
CA MET A 381 8.05 -4.28 -3.00
C MET A 381 6.96 -3.64 -2.14
N VAL A 382 6.88 -2.31 -2.20
CA VAL A 382 5.87 -1.49 -1.51
C VAL A 382 5.16 -0.62 -2.54
N GLY A 383 3.84 -0.46 -2.38
CA GLY A 383 3.02 0.33 -3.29
C GLY A 383 1.60 0.54 -2.76
N ILE A 384 0.60 0.25 -3.58
CA ILE A 384 -0.81 0.19 -3.13
C ILE A 384 -0.97 -0.89 -2.06
N ASP A 385 -0.32 -2.03 -2.24
CA ASP A 385 -0.21 -3.04 -1.20
C ASP A 385 1.12 -2.89 -0.46
N VAL A 386 1.12 -3.18 0.85
CA VAL A 386 2.36 -3.21 1.63
C VAL A 386 3.33 -4.25 1.05
N HIS A 387 2.84 -5.43 0.69
CA HIS A 387 3.54 -6.42 -0.12
C HIS A 387 3.07 -6.28 -1.57
N ASP A 388 3.58 -5.27 -2.28
CA ASP A 388 3.17 -4.98 -3.65
C ASP A 388 3.65 -6.08 -4.61
N PRO A 389 2.83 -6.48 -5.60
CA PRO A 389 3.20 -7.56 -6.49
C PRO A 389 4.41 -7.21 -7.36
N ALA A 390 5.24 -8.22 -7.65
CA ALA A 390 6.36 -8.13 -8.57
C ALA A 390 6.63 -9.46 -9.27
N GLU A 391 7.30 -9.42 -10.42
CA GLU A 391 7.84 -10.61 -11.09
C GLU A 391 9.19 -10.97 -10.45
N TYR A 392 9.24 -12.02 -9.63
CA TYR A 392 10.48 -12.44 -8.95
C TYR A 392 11.29 -13.45 -9.78
N PRO A 393 12.67 -13.34 -9.80
CA PRO A 393 13.45 -12.31 -9.11
C PRO A 393 13.38 -10.95 -9.82
N ALA A 394 12.90 -9.92 -9.10
CA ALA A 394 12.79 -8.59 -9.63
C ALA A 394 14.16 -7.89 -9.64
N VAL A 395 14.68 -7.57 -10.82
CA VAL A 395 15.87 -6.72 -10.95
C VAL A 395 15.49 -5.26 -10.70
N LEU A 396 16.10 -4.65 -9.70
CA LEU A 396 15.77 -3.31 -9.24
C LEU A 396 16.09 -2.23 -10.28
N LYS A 397 15.09 -1.41 -10.61
CA LYS A 397 15.12 -0.37 -11.66
C LYS A 397 14.60 0.97 -11.11
N PRO A 398 14.94 2.11 -11.77
CA PRO A 398 14.39 3.41 -11.38
C PRO A 398 12.86 3.41 -11.30
N GLY A 399 12.31 4.01 -10.24
CA GLY A 399 10.88 4.07 -9.94
C GLY A 399 10.36 2.91 -9.09
N MET A 400 11.14 1.86 -8.82
CA MET A 400 10.75 0.80 -7.89
C MET A 400 10.88 1.26 -6.44
N VAL A 401 9.92 0.85 -5.59
CA VAL A 401 9.94 1.09 -4.14
C VAL A 401 9.89 -0.26 -3.42
N PHE A 402 10.78 -0.44 -2.44
CA PHE A 402 10.95 -1.71 -1.74
C PHE A 402 11.55 -1.51 -0.34
N THR A 403 11.38 -2.50 0.56
CA THR A 403 11.97 -2.50 1.90
C THR A 403 13.39 -3.06 1.91
N ILE A 404 14.21 -2.61 2.87
CA ILE A 404 15.44 -3.27 3.32
C ILE A 404 15.32 -3.44 4.84
N GLU A 405 15.04 -4.67 5.29
CA GLU A 405 14.58 -4.99 6.64
C GLU A 405 15.33 -6.15 7.30
N PRO A 406 16.67 -6.14 7.38
CA PRO A 406 17.37 -7.24 8.04
C PRO A 406 16.91 -7.40 9.49
N GLY A 407 16.82 -8.67 9.94
CA GLY A 407 16.40 -8.98 11.31
C GLY A 407 17.14 -10.17 11.91
N VAL A 408 17.33 -10.14 13.23
CA VAL A 408 17.90 -11.23 14.04
C VAL A 408 16.99 -11.46 15.24
N TYR A 409 16.56 -12.71 15.45
CA TYR A 409 15.59 -13.07 16.48
C TYR A 409 16.12 -14.22 17.33
N ILE A 410 16.55 -13.93 18.57
CA ILE A 410 17.22 -14.87 19.50
C ILE A 410 16.27 -15.15 20.68
N PRO A 411 15.42 -16.20 20.61
CA PRO A 411 14.45 -16.49 21.66
C PRO A 411 15.09 -16.77 23.02
N GLU A 412 16.25 -17.42 23.03
CA GLU A 412 17.00 -17.78 24.24
C GLU A 412 17.45 -16.55 25.02
N GLU A 413 17.73 -15.45 24.30
CA GLU A 413 18.15 -14.18 24.88
C GLU A 413 16.98 -13.19 25.01
N LYS A 414 15.79 -13.51 24.47
CA LYS A 414 14.61 -12.63 24.36
C LYS A 414 14.96 -11.32 23.66
N ILE A 415 15.80 -11.40 22.64
CA ILE A 415 16.26 -10.27 21.82
C ILE A 415 15.84 -10.51 20.39
N GLY A 416 14.90 -9.66 19.91
CA GLY A 416 14.59 -9.50 18.50
C GLY A 416 14.99 -8.09 18.07
N VAL A 417 15.65 -7.98 16.92
CA VAL A 417 16.03 -6.71 16.30
C VAL A 417 15.66 -6.78 14.83
N ARG A 418 14.86 -5.82 14.36
CA ARG A 418 14.62 -5.51 12.95
C ARG A 418 14.78 -4.00 12.76
N ILE A 419 15.45 -3.61 11.68
CA ILE A 419 15.59 -2.21 11.25
C ILE A 419 15.18 -2.18 9.79
N GLU A 420 14.11 -1.47 9.48
CA GLU A 420 13.47 -1.46 8.18
C GLU A 420 13.20 -0.04 7.70
N CYS A 421 13.45 0.16 6.42
CA CYS A 421 13.10 1.39 5.73
C CYS A 421 12.59 1.09 4.33
N ASP A 422 11.70 1.96 3.85
CA ASP A 422 11.27 2.04 2.46
C ASP A 422 12.34 2.76 1.62
N PHE A 423 12.73 2.15 0.50
CA PHE A 423 13.70 2.72 -0.44
C PHE A 423 13.10 2.89 -1.83
N LEU A 424 13.27 4.08 -2.40
CA LEU A 424 13.00 4.33 -3.81
C LEU A 424 14.30 4.20 -4.62
N VAL A 425 14.26 3.51 -5.75
CA VAL A 425 15.32 3.62 -6.77
C VAL A 425 15.10 4.92 -7.55
N GLY A 426 15.94 5.91 -7.31
CA GLY A 426 15.86 7.21 -7.97
C GLY A 426 16.17 7.13 -9.48
N GLN A 427 15.76 8.15 -10.22
CA GLN A 427 16.04 8.24 -11.67
C GLN A 427 17.54 8.34 -11.98
N ASP A 428 18.35 8.78 -11.02
CA ASP A 428 19.82 8.79 -11.10
C ASP A 428 20.47 7.42 -10.78
N GLY A 429 19.65 6.41 -10.49
CA GLY A 429 20.10 5.06 -10.16
C GLY A 429 20.57 4.88 -8.73
N LYS A 430 20.34 5.85 -7.83
CA LYS A 430 20.67 5.74 -6.41
C LYS A 430 19.45 5.39 -5.58
N LEU A 431 19.69 4.77 -4.42
CA LEU A 431 18.64 4.58 -3.41
C LEU A 431 18.34 5.89 -2.68
N VAL A 432 17.06 6.17 -2.52
CA VAL A 432 16.53 7.26 -1.69
C VAL A 432 15.80 6.61 -0.52
N ASP A 433 16.33 6.81 0.68
CA ASP A 433 15.70 6.37 1.92
C ASP A 433 14.52 7.31 2.25
N LEU A 434 13.29 6.78 2.21
CA LEU A 434 12.07 7.54 2.49
C LEU A 434 11.93 7.84 3.98
N ASP A 435 12.60 7.05 4.82
CA ASP A 435 12.52 7.10 6.27
C ASP A 435 13.78 7.70 6.92
N ALA A 436 14.63 8.35 6.13
CA ALA A 436 15.88 8.97 6.57
C ALA A 436 15.73 9.98 7.74
N ALA A 437 14.52 10.49 7.96
CA ALA A 437 14.22 11.39 9.07
C ALA A 437 14.09 10.68 10.42
N LEU A 438 14.02 9.33 10.46
CA LEU A 438 13.99 8.56 11.71
C LEU A 438 15.41 8.23 12.20
N PRO A 439 15.60 8.09 13.52
CA PRO A 439 16.85 7.58 14.09
C PRO A 439 17.20 6.18 13.52
N HIS A 440 18.48 5.99 13.16
CA HIS A 440 18.97 4.72 12.65
C HIS A 440 20.05 4.12 13.54
N THR A 441 20.97 4.91 14.10
CA THR A 441 21.99 4.39 15.01
C THR A 441 21.42 4.18 16.41
N ALA A 442 22.00 3.27 17.18
CA ALA A 442 21.60 3.04 18.56
C ALA A 442 21.71 4.35 19.40
N ASP A 443 22.73 5.16 19.14
CA ASP A 443 22.91 6.46 19.83
C ASP A 443 21.79 7.46 19.47
N ASP A 444 21.38 7.53 18.20
CA ASP A 444 20.28 8.40 17.73
C ASP A 444 18.93 7.97 18.31
N VAL A 445 18.68 6.63 18.39
CA VAL A 445 17.47 6.07 19.02
C VAL A 445 17.44 6.46 20.51
N GLU A 446 18.51 6.21 21.25
CA GLU A 446 18.60 6.61 22.66
C GLU A 446 18.44 8.14 22.84
N ALA A 447 19.01 8.95 21.94
CA ALA A 447 18.88 10.40 21.98
C ALA A 447 17.43 10.83 21.72
N ALA A 448 16.75 10.24 20.73
CA ALA A 448 15.36 10.54 20.42
C ALA A 448 14.40 10.17 21.56
N MET A 449 14.68 9.08 22.29
CA MET A 449 13.89 8.68 23.46
C MET A 449 14.10 9.60 24.68
N ARG A 450 15.27 10.25 24.81
CA ARG A 450 15.55 11.23 25.88
C ARG A 450 14.99 12.62 25.61
N ALA A 451 14.78 12.98 24.34
CA ALA A 451 14.25 14.29 23.95
C ALA A 451 12.73 14.36 24.20
N GLN A 452 12.35 14.42 25.49
CA GLN A 452 10.95 14.53 25.96
C GLN A 452 10.53 15.99 26.13
#